data_a36006d8925f156cad34dbf6a4f072e1
#
_entry.id   a36006d8925f156cad34dbf6a4f072e1
#
_cell.length_a   1.000
_cell.length_b   1.000
_cell.length_c   1.000
_cell.angle_alpha   90.00
_cell.angle_beta   90.00
_cell.angle_gamma   90.00
#
_symmetry.space_group_name_H-M   'P 1'
#
loop_
_entity.id
_entity.type
_entity.pdbx_description
1 polymer ?
#
loop_
_entity_poly.entity_id
_entity_poly.type
_entity_poly.pdbx_seq_one_letter_code
_entity_poly.pdbx_strand_id
1 'polypeptide(L)'
;RRQRQMCIRDRWGWGSVIADEFDLNKISVENCAMAGRSARTFLDEGRWDKVYHALQPGDFVLIQFGHNDAGEINTGKARAELPGSGEESKVFLMEKTGKYQVIYTFGWYLRKFIMDVQEKGAIPIVLSHTPRNKWKDGKIERNTASFGKWTREAAEATGAYFIDLNKISADKLEKKGIKKAADYYNNDHTHTSLKGAHMNAKSIADGLKMADCPLKQNLK
;
A
#
# COMPACT_ATOMS: atom_id res chain seq x y z
N ARG A 1 -17.25 -11.52 21.35
CA ARG A 1 -15.76 -11.57 21.19
C ARG A 1 -15.31 -12.61 20.14
N ARG A 2 -15.97 -13.76 19.97
CA ARG A 2 -15.57 -14.80 18.99
C ARG A 2 -15.80 -14.41 17.52
N GLN A 3 -16.85 -13.65 17.18
CA GLN A 3 -17.13 -13.26 15.79
C GLN A 3 -16.16 -12.22 15.22
N ARG A 4 -15.58 -11.32 16.04
CA ARG A 4 -14.57 -10.36 15.56
C ARG A 4 -13.22 -11.01 15.22
N GLN A 5 -12.86 -12.10 15.88
CA GLN A 5 -11.63 -12.84 15.60
C GLN A 5 -11.72 -13.68 14.31
N MET A 6 -12.91 -14.18 13.93
CA MET A 6 -13.09 -14.94 12.68
C MET A 6 -12.97 -14.10 11.41
N CYS A 7 -13.48 -12.85 11.41
CA CYS A 7 -13.35 -11.95 10.24
C CYS A 7 -11.92 -11.49 9.93
N ILE A 8 -10.98 -11.56 10.88
CA ILE A 8 -9.58 -11.16 10.69
C ILE A 8 -8.74 -12.31 10.14
N ARG A 9 -9.11 -13.56 10.40
CA ARG A 9 -8.32 -14.74 10.00
C ARG A 9 -8.31 -15.03 8.50
N ASP A 10 -9.28 -14.55 7.74
CA ASP A 10 -9.43 -14.88 6.32
C ASP A 10 -8.95 -13.78 5.36
N ARG A 11 -8.45 -12.65 5.88
CA ARG A 11 -7.99 -11.51 5.07
C ARG A 11 -6.50 -11.32 5.26
N TRP A 12 -5.73 -11.68 4.25
CA TRP A 12 -4.28 -11.65 4.28
C TRP A 12 -3.74 -10.51 3.41
N GLY A 13 -2.96 -9.62 3.99
CA GLY A 13 -2.13 -8.69 3.23
C GLY A 13 -0.74 -9.30 2.96
N TRP A 14 -0.07 -8.87 1.92
CA TRP A 14 1.29 -9.30 1.62
C TRP A 14 2.28 -9.03 2.78
N GLY A 15 2.06 -7.97 3.56
CA GLY A 15 2.89 -7.63 4.73
C GLY A 15 2.92 -8.73 5.80
N SER A 16 1.90 -9.60 5.85
CA SER A 16 1.86 -10.72 6.81
C SER A 16 2.74 -11.90 6.41
N VAL A 17 3.19 -11.96 5.16
CA VAL A 17 3.94 -13.09 4.59
C VAL A 17 5.22 -12.66 3.86
N ILE A 18 5.50 -11.37 3.75
CA ILE A 18 6.66 -10.85 3.00
C ILE A 18 7.99 -11.33 3.57
N ALA A 19 8.04 -11.62 4.86
CA ALA A 19 9.21 -12.18 5.52
C ALA A 19 9.68 -13.50 4.89
N ASP A 20 8.76 -14.26 4.28
CA ASP A 20 9.09 -15.51 3.61
C ASP A 20 9.96 -15.34 2.36
N GLU A 21 9.98 -14.14 1.78
CA GLU A 21 10.78 -13.81 0.59
C GLU A 21 12.21 -13.39 0.95
N PHE A 22 12.52 -13.13 2.24
CA PHE A 22 13.79 -12.60 2.71
C PHE A 22 14.63 -13.62 3.51
N ASP A 23 15.94 -13.47 3.44
CA ASP A 23 16.90 -14.16 4.31
C ASP A 23 16.90 -13.50 5.70
N LEU A 24 16.18 -14.11 6.64
CA LEU A 24 16.02 -13.58 8.00
C LEU A 24 17.30 -13.70 8.88
N ASN A 25 18.38 -14.27 8.35
CA ASN A 25 19.69 -14.17 8.98
C ASN A 25 20.37 -12.82 8.71
N LYS A 26 19.90 -12.08 7.67
CA LYS A 26 20.47 -10.79 7.26
C LYS A 26 19.60 -9.61 7.67
N ILE A 27 18.26 -9.79 7.68
CA ILE A 27 17.32 -8.71 8.03
C ILE A 27 16.20 -9.23 8.91
N SER A 28 15.57 -8.32 9.65
CA SER A 28 14.28 -8.53 10.32
C SER A 28 13.17 -7.83 9.54
N VAL A 29 11.94 -8.33 9.66
CA VAL A 29 10.77 -7.74 9.00
C VAL A 29 9.70 -7.44 10.05
N GLU A 30 9.25 -6.19 10.08
CA GLU A 30 8.14 -5.73 10.91
C GLU A 30 6.96 -5.29 10.04
N ASN A 31 5.76 -5.75 10.37
CA ASN A 31 4.54 -5.36 9.67
C ASN A 31 3.73 -4.36 10.49
N CYS A 32 3.86 -3.07 10.17
CA CYS A 32 3.14 -1.97 10.81
C CYS A 32 1.79 -1.64 10.15
N ALA A 33 1.38 -2.40 9.12
CA ALA A 33 0.16 -2.11 8.37
C ALA A 33 -1.10 -2.29 9.24
N MET A 34 -2.10 -1.43 9.01
CA MET A 34 -3.40 -1.49 9.67
C MET A 34 -4.52 -1.53 8.65
N ALA A 35 -5.35 -2.57 8.74
CA ALA A 35 -6.49 -2.74 7.84
C ALA A 35 -7.48 -1.55 7.92
N GLY A 36 -8.03 -1.15 6.76
CA GLY A 36 -9.05 -0.12 6.67
C GLY A 36 -8.55 1.32 6.78
N ARG A 37 -7.21 1.55 6.78
CA ARG A 37 -6.63 2.91 6.79
C ARG A 37 -6.25 3.34 5.39
N SER A 38 -6.52 4.61 5.12
CA SER A 38 -5.94 5.37 4.01
C SER A 38 -4.61 5.97 4.44
N ALA A 39 -3.87 6.59 3.52
CA ALA A 39 -2.64 7.31 3.85
C ALA A 39 -2.92 8.40 4.91
N ARG A 40 -3.95 9.21 4.69
CA ARG A 40 -4.36 10.24 5.66
C ARG A 40 -4.69 9.67 7.03
N THR A 41 -5.58 8.68 7.11
CA THR A 41 -6.03 8.17 8.41
C THR A 41 -4.93 7.42 9.15
N PHE A 42 -3.96 6.85 8.45
CA PHE A 42 -2.77 6.25 9.06
C PHE A 42 -1.90 7.32 9.73
N LEU A 43 -1.78 8.51 9.11
CA LEU A 43 -1.11 9.66 9.69
C LEU A 43 -1.91 10.24 10.87
N ASP A 44 -3.20 10.56 10.66
CA ASP A 44 -4.07 11.23 11.63
C ASP A 44 -4.24 10.44 12.94
N GLU A 45 -4.19 9.11 12.88
CA GLU A 45 -4.29 8.22 14.05
C GLU A 45 -2.95 8.06 14.81
N GLY A 46 -1.90 8.79 14.42
CA GLY A 46 -0.57 8.67 15.04
C GLY A 46 0.11 7.32 14.80
N ARG A 47 -0.32 6.56 13.79
CA ARG A 47 0.28 5.25 13.44
C ARG A 47 1.61 5.44 12.76
N TRP A 48 1.68 6.46 11.89
CA TRP A 48 2.92 6.82 11.23
C TRP A 48 3.99 7.29 12.21
N ASP A 49 3.61 8.05 13.24
CA ASP A 49 4.55 8.54 14.27
C ASP A 49 5.29 7.38 14.95
N LYS A 50 4.60 6.26 15.19
CA LYS A 50 5.22 5.06 15.77
C LYS A 50 6.28 4.46 14.84
N VAL A 51 5.99 4.38 13.54
CA VAL A 51 6.95 3.92 12.53
C VAL A 51 8.13 4.88 12.47
N TYR A 52 7.86 6.18 12.31
CA TYR A 52 8.88 7.22 12.21
C TYR A 52 9.86 7.22 13.39
N HIS A 53 9.37 7.08 14.63
CA HIS A 53 10.22 7.05 15.81
C HIS A 53 11.04 5.75 15.96
N ALA A 54 10.59 4.66 15.37
CA ALA A 54 11.30 3.38 15.39
C ALA A 54 12.40 3.29 14.32
N LEU A 55 12.29 4.06 13.22
CA LEU A 55 13.23 4.00 12.09
C LEU A 55 14.66 4.33 12.48
N GLN A 56 15.58 3.55 11.92
CA GLN A 56 17.02 3.73 12.02
C GLN A 56 17.66 3.94 10.64
N PRO A 57 18.80 4.62 10.55
CA PRO A 57 19.56 4.72 9.30
C PRO A 57 19.85 3.34 8.71
N GLY A 58 19.57 3.19 7.40
CA GLY A 58 19.75 1.93 6.68
C GLY A 58 18.53 1.01 6.65
N ASP A 59 17.48 1.31 7.40
CA ASP A 59 16.21 0.59 7.29
C ASP A 59 15.57 0.75 5.91
N PHE A 60 14.78 -0.24 5.49
CA PHE A 60 13.95 -0.18 4.28
C PHE A 60 12.48 -0.11 4.66
N VAL A 61 11.74 0.83 4.07
CA VAL A 61 10.32 1.01 4.35
C VAL A 61 9.49 0.79 3.09
N LEU A 62 8.71 -0.28 3.08
CA LEU A 62 7.76 -0.60 2.00
C LEU A 62 6.42 0.11 2.28
N ILE A 63 6.06 1.08 1.44
CA ILE A 63 4.89 1.94 1.62
C ILE A 63 3.83 1.61 0.56
N GLN A 64 2.62 1.24 0.97
CA GLN A 64 1.49 0.98 0.07
C GLN A 64 0.18 1.49 0.63
N PHE A 65 -0.49 2.37 -0.13
CA PHE A 65 -1.84 2.87 0.10
C PHE A 65 -2.64 2.87 -1.22
N GLY A 66 -3.94 3.23 -1.19
CA GLY A 66 -4.78 3.37 -2.37
C GLY A 66 -6.15 2.70 -2.29
N HIS A 67 -6.30 1.62 -1.50
CA HIS A 67 -7.59 0.91 -1.43
C HIS A 67 -8.67 1.62 -0.61
N ASN A 68 -8.28 2.41 0.38
CA ASN A 68 -9.18 3.14 1.28
C ASN A 68 -9.15 4.65 1.06
N ASP A 69 -8.41 5.11 0.09
CA ASP A 69 -8.03 6.50 -0.15
C ASP A 69 -9.02 7.22 -1.08
N ALA A 70 -9.98 6.49 -1.64
CA ALA A 70 -11.07 7.03 -2.43
C ALA A 70 -12.38 7.08 -1.65
N GLY A 71 -13.30 7.94 -2.09
CA GLY A 71 -14.66 8.06 -1.58
C GLY A 71 -14.89 9.30 -0.72
N GLU A 72 -15.51 9.12 0.44
CA GLU A 72 -15.92 10.22 1.31
C GLU A 72 -14.74 10.79 2.10
N ILE A 73 -14.57 12.12 2.02
CA ILE A 73 -13.48 12.84 2.70
C ILE A 73 -13.88 13.20 4.14
N ASN A 74 -15.06 13.76 4.33
CA ASN A 74 -15.50 14.34 5.62
C ASN A 74 -16.78 13.73 6.18
N THR A 75 -17.46 12.87 5.43
CA THR A 75 -18.70 12.20 5.83
C THR A 75 -18.51 10.69 5.93
N GLY A 76 -19.46 9.95 6.49
CA GLY A 76 -19.44 8.49 6.55
C GLY A 76 -18.16 7.94 7.19
N LYS A 77 -17.37 7.15 6.44
CA LYS A 77 -16.08 6.62 6.92
C LYS A 77 -14.99 7.68 6.99
N ALA A 78 -15.14 8.79 6.26
CA ALA A 78 -14.25 9.94 6.25
C ALA A 78 -12.76 9.58 6.12
N ARG A 79 -12.41 8.76 5.12
CA ARG A 79 -11.04 8.22 4.94
C ARG A 79 -10.30 8.81 3.76
N ALA A 80 -11.03 9.26 2.73
CA ALA A 80 -10.44 9.70 1.48
C ALA A 80 -9.60 10.98 1.63
N GLU A 81 -8.70 11.15 0.69
CA GLU A 81 -7.94 12.35 0.43
C GLU A 81 -8.45 13.07 -0.83
N LEU A 82 -7.89 14.26 -1.12
CA LEU A 82 -8.06 14.87 -2.43
C LEU A 82 -7.37 14.00 -3.49
N PRO A 83 -7.99 13.83 -4.66
CA PRO A 83 -7.34 13.15 -5.78
C PRO A 83 -6.13 13.95 -6.27
N GLY A 84 -5.11 13.25 -6.76
CA GLY A 84 -3.94 13.89 -7.34
C GLY A 84 -2.65 13.64 -6.58
N SER A 85 -1.58 14.21 -7.13
CA SER A 85 -0.21 14.12 -6.59
C SER A 85 0.42 15.48 -6.31
N GLY A 86 -0.33 16.59 -6.50
CA GLY A 86 0.12 17.97 -6.26
C GLY A 86 0.11 18.37 -4.78
N GLU A 87 0.26 19.70 -4.55
CA GLU A 87 0.31 20.29 -3.21
C GLU A 87 -1.06 20.83 -2.76
N GLU A 88 -2.11 20.60 -3.55
CA GLU A 88 -3.44 21.13 -3.29
C GLU A 88 -3.97 20.63 -1.96
N SER A 89 -4.63 21.52 -1.25
CA SER A 89 -5.32 21.23 0.01
C SER A 89 -6.66 21.93 0.07
N LYS A 90 -7.56 21.39 0.89
CA LYS A 90 -8.86 22.00 1.16
C LYS A 90 -9.27 21.76 2.60
N VAL A 91 -9.92 22.76 3.19
CA VAL A 91 -10.49 22.67 4.53
C VAL A 91 -11.86 22.01 4.48
N PHE A 92 -12.07 21.01 5.34
CA PHE A 92 -13.35 20.33 5.49
C PHE A 92 -13.81 20.37 6.95
N LEU A 93 -15.10 20.58 7.16
CA LEU A 93 -15.73 20.30 8.45
C LEU A 93 -16.01 18.81 8.54
N MET A 94 -15.33 18.13 9.45
CA MET A 94 -15.47 16.68 9.64
C MET A 94 -16.75 16.36 10.38
N GLU A 95 -17.70 15.68 9.74
CA GLU A 95 -19.03 15.35 10.31
C GLU A 95 -18.93 14.64 11.66
N LYS A 96 -18.05 13.66 11.77
CA LYS A 96 -17.91 12.82 12.96
C LYS A 96 -17.37 13.57 14.20
N THR A 97 -16.55 14.56 14.00
CA THR A 97 -15.86 15.27 15.10
C THR A 97 -16.33 16.71 15.30
N GLY A 98 -17.05 17.28 14.32
CA GLY A 98 -17.41 18.69 14.29
C GLY A 98 -16.20 19.65 14.19
N LYS A 99 -15.01 19.15 13.83
CA LYS A 99 -13.78 19.95 13.71
C LYS A 99 -13.41 20.19 12.27
N TYR A 100 -12.82 21.33 11.99
CA TYR A 100 -12.20 21.60 10.71
C TYR A 100 -10.87 20.87 10.58
N GLN A 101 -10.61 20.31 9.39
CA GLN A 101 -9.36 19.64 9.05
C GLN A 101 -8.91 20.06 7.65
N VAL A 102 -7.61 20.32 7.49
CA VAL A 102 -6.98 20.52 6.18
C VAL A 102 -6.69 19.15 5.59
N ILE A 103 -7.20 18.89 4.39
CA ILE A 103 -7.00 17.64 3.66
C ILE A 103 -6.18 17.95 2.41
N TYR A 104 -5.11 17.19 2.22
CA TYR A 104 -4.19 17.28 1.09
C TYR A 104 -4.49 16.22 0.03
N THR A 105 -3.73 16.24 -1.07
CA THR A 105 -3.80 15.20 -2.09
C THR A 105 -3.22 13.87 -1.58
N PHE A 106 -3.63 12.77 -2.20
CA PHE A 106 -3.06 11.44 -1.94
C PHE A 106 -1.53 11.44 -2.09
N GLY A 107 -1.00 12.05 -3.15
CA GLY A 107 0.45 12.11 -3.39
C GLY A 107 1.19 12.97 -2.37
N TRP A 108 0.54 13.99 -1.79
CA TRP A 108 1.14 14.76 -0.71
C TRP A 108 1.41 13.86 0.53
N TYR A 109 0.43 13.04 0.92
CA TYR A 109 0.61 12.12 2.05
C TYR A 109 1.73 11.10 1.77
N LEU A 110 1.83 10.59 0.55
CA LEU A 110 2.91 9.68 0.18
C LEU A 110 4.27 10.38 0.25
N ARG A 111 4.41 11.59 -0.30
CA ARG A 111 5.66 12.35 -0.21
C ARG A 111 6.05 12.65 1.23
N LYS A 112 5.08 12.97 2.10
CA LYS A 112 5.32 13.14 3.52
C LYS A 112 5.99 11.90 4.12
N PHE A 113 5.42 10.71 3.89
CA PHE A 113 6.01 9.46 4.39
C PHE A 113 7.39 9.20 3.82
N ILE A 114 7.58 9.41 2.52
CA ILE A 114 8.86 9.21 1.84
C ILE A 114 9.93 10.12 2.43
N MET A 115 9.63 11.41 2.57
CA MET A 115 10.57 12.41 3.09
C MET A 115 10.94 12.12 4.56
N ASP A 116 9.98 11.73 5.37
CA ASP A 116 10.21 11.34 6.76
C ASP A 116 11.15 10.11 6.86
N VAL A 117 10.98 9.13 5.98
CA VAL A 117 11.88 7.97 5.91
C VAL A 117 13.31 8.40 5.52
N GLN A 118 13.42 9.26 4.50
CA GLN A 118 14.71 9.78 4.05
C GLN A 118 15.40 10.63 5.12
N GLU A 119 14.64 11.43 5.87
CA GLU A 119 15.17 12.23 7.00
C GLU A 119 15.82 11.34 8.06
N LYS A 120 15.30 10.13 8.28
CA LYS A 120 15.88 9.14 9.19
C LYS A 120 17.10 8.40 8.62
N GLY A 121 17.51 8.69 7.40
CA GLY A 121 18.56 7.93 6.71
C GLY A 121 18.14 6.53 6.30
N ALA A 122 16.82 6.27 6.28
CA ALA A 122 16.22 5.04 5.81
C ALA A 122 15.84 5.13 4.32
N ILE A 123 15.53 4.00 3.69
CA ILE A 123 15.32 3.89 2.25
C ILE A 123 13.84 3.62 1.98
N PRO A 124 13.09 4.59 1.41
CA PRO A 124 11.68 4.40 1.07
C PRO A 124 11.52 3.64 -0.25
N ILE A 125 10.59 2.68 -0.26
CA ILE A 125 10.17 1.90 -1.43
C ILE A 125 8.65 1.99 -1.53
N VAL A 126 8.15 2.66 -2.56
CA VAL A 126 6.72 2.91 -2.72
C VAL A 126 6.12 1.92 -3.70
N LEU A 127 4.98 1.35 -3.34
CA LEU A 127 4.30 0.31 -4.10
C LEU A 127 2.96 0.83 -4.60
N SER A 128 2.66 0.66 -5.89
CA SER A 128 1.28 0.80 -6.36
C SER A 128 0.40 -0.25 -5.67
N HIS A 129 -0.88 0.07 -5.40
CA HIS A 129 -1.76 -0.85 -4.67
C HIS A 129 -2.04 -2.13 -5.47
N THR A 130 -2.27 -3.24 -4.77
CA THR A 130 -2.59 -4.54 -5.39
C THR A 130 -3.84 -4.44 -6.28
N PRO A 131 -3.92 -5.19 -7.39
CA PRO A 131 -5.11 -5.16 -8.25
C PRO A 131 -6.32 -5.73 -7.51
N ARG A 132 -7.51 -5.27 -7.88
CA ARG A 132 -8.78 -5.90 -7.50
C ARG A 132 -9.11 -7.00 -8.51
N ASN A 133 -9.82 -8.02 -8.07
CA ASN A 133 -10.33 -9.08 -8.95
C ASN A 133 -11.53 -8.58 -9.78
N LYS A 134 -11.27 -7.56 -10.58
CA LYS A 134 -12.24 -6.96 -11.51
C LYS A 134 -11.70 -7.09 -12.93
N TRP A 135 -12.50 -7.68 -13.78
CA TRP A 135 -12.11 -8.03 -15.15
C TRP A 135 -12.96 -7.28 -16.17
N LYS A 136 -12.31 -6.83 -17.22
CA LYS A 136 -12.92 -6.26 -18.40
C LYS A 136 -12.19 -6.79 -19.64
N ASP A 137 -12.89 -7.34 -20.59
CA ASP A 137 -12.34 -7.86 -21.87
C ASP A 137 -11.15 -8.82 -21.66
N GLY A 138 -11.24 -9.70 -20.67
CA GLY A 138 -10.20 -10.68 -20.34
C GLY A 138 -8.97 -10.11 -19.63
N LYS A 139 -8.98 -8.85 -19.24
CA LYS A 139 -7.92 -8.14 -18.52
C LYS A 139 -8.40 -7.67 -17.14
N ILE A 140 -7.48 -7.62 -16.19
CA ILE A 140 -7.73 -7.01 -14.89
C ILE A 140 -7.72 -5.49 -15.03
N GLU A 141 -8.70 -4.83 -14.42
CA GLU A 141 -8.75 -3.36 -14.34
C GLU A 141 -7.55 -2.83 -13.55
N ARG A 142 -6.82 -1.90 -14.16
CA ARG A 142 -5.63 -1.27 -13.58
C ARG A 142 -5.90 0.20 -13.28
N ASN A 143 -5.37 0.70 -12.18
CA ASN A 143 -5.54 2.10 -11.78
C ASN A 143 -4.37 2.98 -12.27
N THR A 144 -4.05 2.86 -13.57
CA THR A 144 -2.92 3.56 -14.19
C THR A 144 -3.13 5.06 -14.36
N ALA A 145 -4.37 5.54 -14.29
CA ALA A 145 -4.73 6.96 -14.43
C ALA A 145 -5.04 7.64 -13.08
N SER A 146 -4.93 6.92 -11.97
CA SER A 146 -5.29 7.40 -10.63
C SER A 146 -4.21 7.05 -9.60
N PHE A 147 -4.53 6.30 -8.55
CA PHE A 147 -3.63 5.99 -7.44
C PHE A 147 -2.27 5.40 -7.88
N GLY A 148 -2.25 4.52 -8.89
CA GLY A 148 -1.00 3.98 -9.43
C GLY A 148 -0.11 5.06 -10.05
N LYS A 149 -0.71 5.99 -10.81
CA LYS A 149 -0.03 7.16 -11.38
C LYS A 149 0.50 8.06 -10.27
N TRP A 150 -0.37 8.46 -9.33
CA TRP A 150 0.01 9.37 -8.24
C TRP A 150 1.08 8.79 -7.32
N THR A 151 1.07 7.46 -7.10
CA THR A 151 2.14 6.77 -6.36
C THR A 151 3.48 6.87 -7.08
N ARG A 152 3.49 6.66 -8.40
CA ARG A 152 4.69 6.81 -9.24
C ARG A 152 5.20 8.25 -9.19
N GLU A 153 4.34 9.23 -9.39
CA GLU A 153 4.69 10.65 -9.38
C GLU A 153 5.26 11.09 -8.02
N ALA A 154 4.70 10.59 -6.91
CA ALA A 154 5.25 10.85 -5.58
C ALA A 154 6.66 10.27 -5.40
N ALA A 155 6.91 9.06 -5.90
CA ALA A 155 8.23 8.44 -5.86
C ALA A 155 9.24 9.20 -6.74
N GLU A 156 8.86 9.55 -7.97
CA GLU A 156 9.71 10.29 -8.91
C GLU A 156 10.08 11.68 -8.36
N ALA A 157 9.12 12.39 -7.76
CA ALA A 157 9.34 13.71 -7.17
C ALA A 157 10.30 13.70 -5.97
N THR A 158 10.47 12.56 -5.30
CA THR A 158 11.26 12.42 -4.07
C THR A 158 12.51 11.55 -4.23
N GLY A 159 12.71 10.95 -5.41
CA GLY A 159 13.81 10.03 -5.67
C GLY A 159 13.68 8.68 -4.94
N ALA A 160 12.48 8.29 -4.52
CA ALA A 160 12.21 7.01 -3.88
C ALA A 160 12.15 5.88 -4.91
N TYR A 161 12.44 4.64 -4.48
CA TYR A 161 12.20 3.47 -5.31
C TYR A 161 10.70 3.28 -5.54
N PHE A 162 10.31 2.94 -6.77
CA PHE A 162 8.94 2.63 -7.13
C PHE A 162 8.81 1.21 -7.66
N ILE A 163 7.82 0.47 -7.16
CA ILE A 163 7.45 -0.86 -7.67
C ILE A 163 5.99 -0.80 -8.15
N ASP A 164 5.77 -1.06 -9.43
CA ASP A 164 4.41 -1.20 -9.97
C ASP A 164 3.83 -2.57 -9.62
N LEU A 165 3.52 -2.75 -8.33
CA LEU A 165 2.96 -3.99 -7.82
C LEU A 165 1.62 -4.33 -8.47
N ASN A 166 0.81 -3.31 -8.79
CA ASN A 166 -0.46 -3.50 -9.50
C ASN A 166 -0.23 -4.22 -10.83
N LYS A 167 0.70 -3.71 -11.64
CA LYS A 167 1.04 -4.32 -12.93
C LYS A 167 1.58 -5.74 -12.77
N ILE A 168 2.58 -5.94 -11.90
CA ILE A 168 3.24 -7.24 -11.72
C ILE A 168 2.23 -8.31 -11.27
N SER A 169 1.40 -7.99 -10.28
CA SER A 169 0.40 -8.91 -9.76
C SER A 169 -0.74 -9.16 -10.74
N ALA A 170 -1.21 -8.12 -11.43
CA ALA A 170 -2.25 -8.27 -12.44
C ALA A 170 -1.79 -9.15 -13.61
N ASP A 171 -0.55 -8.96 -14.12
CA ASP A 171 0.01 -9.79 -15.18
C ASP A 171 0.08 -11.28 -14.78
N LYS A 172 0.43 -11.56 -13.50
CA LYS A 172 0.43 -12.92 -12.97
C LYS A 172 -0.96 -13.53 -12.90
N LEU A 173 -1.95 -12.76 -12.50
CA LEU A 173 -3.36 -13.21 -12.41
C LEU A 173 -3.95 -13.43 -13.80
N GLU A 174 -3.69 -12.54 -14.75
CA GLU A 174 -4.15 -12.67 -16.14
C GLU A 174 -3.62 -13.96 -16.79
N LYS A 175 -2.35 -14.30 -16.56
CA LYS A 175 -1.77 -15.58 -17.04
C LYS A 175 -2.47 -16.82 -16.44
N LYS A 176 -3.11 -16.71 -15.28
CA LYS A 176 -3.86 -17.80 -14.66
C LYS A 176 -5.31 -17.88 -15.18
N GLY A 177 -5.84 -16.77 -15.70
CA GLY A 177 -7.22 -16.63 -16.15
C GLY A 177 -8.21 -16.42 -15.03
N ILE A 178 -9.39 -15.89 -15.38
CA ILE A 178 -10.45 -15.43 -14.44
C ILE A 178 -10.81 -16.48 -13.39
N LYS A 179 -11.03 -17.73 -13.80
CA LYS A 179 -11.46 -18.80 -12.88
C LYS A 179 -10.43 -19.08 -11.78
N LYS A 180 -9.15 -19.21 -12.16
CA LYS A 180 -8.06 -19.50 -11.22
C LYS A 180 -7.67 -18.27 -10.41
N ALA A 181 -7.85 -17.07 -10.94
CA ALA A 181 -7.56 -15.83 -10.23
C ALA A 181 -8.47 -15.65 -9.00
N ALA A 182 -9.69 -16.17 -9.03
CA ALA A 182 -10.61 -16.12 -7.89
C ALA A 182 -10.03 -16.74 -6.61
N ASP A 183 -9.18 -17.77 -6.71
CA ASP A 183 -8.52 -18.43 -5.57
C ASP A 183 -7.58 -17.50 -4.79
N TYR A 184 -7.17 -16.39 -5.39
CA TYR A 184 -6.25 -15.40 -4.80
C TYR A 184 -6.98 -14.32 -3.98
N TYR A 185 -8.32 -14.40 -3.93
CA TYR A 185 -9.18 -13.46 -3.20
C TYR A 185 -10.14 -14.22 -2.27
N ASN A 186 -10.62 -13.51 -1.24
CA ASN A 186 -11.59 -14.04 -0.28
C ASN A 186 -12.96 -13.44 -0.57
N ASN A 187 -13.89 -14.22 -1.08
CA ASN A 187 -15.32 -13.88 -1.24
C ASN A 187 -15.67 -12.45 -1.71
N ASP A 188 -14.69 -11.64 -2.05
CA ASP A 188 -14.84 -10.30 -2.62
C ASP A 188 -13.72 -10.01 -3.63
N HIS A 189 -13.79 -8.85 -4.28
CA HIS A 189 -12.82 -8.48 -5.31
C HIS A 189 -11.57 -7.76 -4.79
N THR A 190 -11.45 -7.49 -3.49
CA THR A 190 -10.40 -6.61 -2.92
C THR A 190 -9.48 -7.34 -1.94
N HIS A 191 -10.06 -8.13 -1.03
CA HIS A 191 -9.29 -8.78 0.02
C HIS A 191 -8.68 -10.08 -0.48
N THR A 192 -7.37 -10.18 -0.38
CA THR A 192 -6.64 -11.36 -0.82
C THR A 192 -6.75 -12.51 0.17
N SER A 193 -6.75 -13.74 -0.37
CA SER A 193 -6.53 -14.98 0.39
C SER A 193 -5.05 -15.09 0.79
N LEU A 194 -4.70 -16.07 1.61
CA LEU A 194 -3.30 -16.37 1.93
C LEU A 194 -2.47 -16.61 0.64
N LYS A 195 -3.04 -17.35 -0.32
CA LYS A 195 -2.43 -17.58 -1.64
C LYS A 195 -2.19 -16.27 -2.40
N GLY A 196 -3.15 -15.33 -2.34
CA GLY A 196 -3.02 -14.00 -2.93
C GLY A 196 -1.96 -13.16 -2.22
N ALA A 197 -1.87 -13.23 -0.90
CA ALA A 197 -0.85 -12.54 -0.13
C ALA A 197 0.56 -13.01 -0.52
N HIS A 198 0.82 -14.32 -0.60
CA HIS A 198 2.10 -14.86 -1.05
C HIS A 198 2.43 -14.49 -2.50
N MET A 199 1.44 -14.49 -3.40
CA MET A 199 1.66 -14.04 -4.78
C MET A 199 2.09 -12.56 -4.81
N ASN A 200 1.46 -11.71 -4.03
CA ASN A 200 1.81 -10.29 -3.96
C ASN A 200 3.18 -10.09 -3.32
N ALA A 201 3.53 -10.82 -2.25
CA ALA A 201 4.86 -10.79 -1.66
C ALA A 201 5.95 -11.18 -2.68
N LYS A 202 5.74 -12.26 -3.42
CA LYS A 202 6.64 -12.65 -4.50
C LYS A 202 6.69 -11.61 -5.63
N SER A 203 5.60 -10.92 -5.90
CA SER A 203 5.57 -9.83 -6.89
C SER A 203 6.38 -8.62 -6.41
N ILE A 204 6.41 -8.36 -5.10
CA ILE A 204 7.29 -7.33 -4.52
C ILE A 204 8.76 -7.75 -4.68
N ALA A 205 9.11 -8.99 -4.36
CA ALA A 205 10.47 -9.50 -4.54
C ALA A 205 10.94 -9.38 -6.01
N ASP A 206 10.08 -9.74 -6.98
CA ASP A 206 10.37 -9.52 -8.40
C ASP A 206 10.54 -8.02 -8.71
N GLY A 207 9.68 -7.17 -8.17
CA GLY A 207 9.74 -5.72 -8.34
C GLY A 207 11.01 -5.09 -7.76
N LEU A 208 11.50 -5.58 -6.62
CA LEU A 208 12.78 -5.14 -6.03
C LEU A 208 13.97 -5.42 -6.95
N LYS A 209 13.97 -6.60 -7.62
CA LYS A 209 14.98 -6.96 -8.62
C LYS A 209 14.90 -6.07 -9.85
N MET A 210 13.66 -5.80 -10.34
CA MET A 210 13.43 -4.96 -11.52
C MET A 210 13.80 -3.49 -11.29
N ALA A 211 13.56 -2.97 -10.09
CA ALA A 211 13.89 -1.59 -9.70
C ALA A 211 15.35 -1.40 -9.29
N ASP A 212 16.16 -2.44 -9.34
CA ASP A 212 17.54 -2.45 -8.86
C ASP A 212 17.70 -1.90 -7.42
N CYS A 213 16.69 -2.14 -6.59
CA CYS A 213 16.68 -1.68 -5.21
C CYS A 213 17.68 -2.50 -4.36
N PRO A 214 18.52 -1.86 -3.52
CA PRO A 214 19.51 -2.57 -2.68
C PRO A 214 18.90 -3.67 -1.79
N LEU A 215 17.66 -3.53 -1.36
CA LEU A 215 16.95 -4.54 -0.57
C LEU A 215 16.91 -5.92 -1.26
N LYS A 216 17.03 -5.98 -2.60
CA LYS A 216 17.08 -7.24 -3.36
C LYS A 216 18.20 -8.20 -2.90
N GLN A 217 19.30 -7.67 -2.31
CA GLN A 217 20.44 -8.47 -1.84
C GLN A 217 20.09 -9.30 -0.61
N ASN A 218 18.97 -9.00 0.04
CA ASN A 218 18.46 -9.72 1.21
C ASN A 218 17.36 -10.73 0.85
N LEU A 219 17.02 -10.90 -0.42
CA LEU A 219 16.10 -11.93 -0.89
C LEU A 219 16.75 -13.32 -0.79
N LYS A 220 15.90 -14.36 -0.60
CA LYS A 220 16.34 -15.76 -0.66
C LYS A 220 16.76 -16.17 -2.06
#